data_5d039b25d77c9225f6ce65e4953ce5ef
#
_entry.id   5d039b25d77c9225f6ce65e4953ce5ef
#
_cell.length_a   1.000
_cell.length_b   1.000
_cell.length_c   1.000
_cell.angle_alpha   90.00
_cell.angle_beta   90.00
_cell.angle_gamma   90.00
#
_symmetry.space_group_name_H-M   'P 1'
#
loop_
_entity.id
_entity.type
_entity.pdbx_description
1 polymer ?
#
loop_
_entity_poly.entity_id
_entity_poly.type
_entity_poly.pdbx_seq_one_letter_code
_entity_poly.pdbx_strand_id
1 'polypeptide(L)'
;MSSAAGPAQSANPRWRIFPVGLTLVLLFAGTGLFLIRGDRAPEPTAPDAYASRLQISDFKLSRAENLVGGEVTYIEGKVTNAGDKTVTAARVEATFWNSMNEVAQKERADLRILKKNGVYEDAVEFATAPLAPGQSAQFQLAFEHISAQWNQSAPEIRVLRVATK
;
A
#
# COMPACT_ATOMS: atom_id res chain seq x y z
N MET A 1 12.31 84.14 11.91
CA MET A 1 12.03 82.94 12.73
C MET A 1 11.10 82.09 11.95
N SER A 2 11.62 81.14 11.27
CA SER A 2 10.88 80.34 10.32
C SER A 2 10.87 78.89 10.80
N SER A 3 9.70 78.35 11.12
CA SER A 3 9.48 77.01 11.57
C SER A 3 9.21 76.17 10.37
N ALA A 4 10.12 75.21 10.04
CA ALA A 4 9.96 74.27 8.94
C ALA A 4 9.22 73.04 9.49
N ALA A 5 8.01 72.82 9.00
CA ALA A 5 7.29 71.56 9.18
C ALA A 5 7.85 70.49 8.22
N GLY A 6 8.34 69.38 8.76
CA GLY A 6 8.79 68.23 7.99
C GLY A 6 7.61 67.45 7.38
N PRO A 7 7.80 66.80 6.23
CA PRO A 7 6.74 66.07 5.58
C PRO A 7 6.37 64.76 6.31
N ALA A 8 5.07 64.55 6.50
CA ALA A 8 4.50 63.33 7.02
C ALA A 8 4.77 62.17 6.04
N GLN A 9 5.45 61.14 6.52
CA GLN A 9 5.64 59.87 5.77
C GLN A 9 4.30 59.14 5.71
N SER A 10 3.73 59.07 4.51
CA SER A 10 2.57 58.24 4.23
C SER A 10 2.97 56.75 4.27
N ALA A 11 2.53 56.07 5.29
CA ALA A 11 2.68 54.62 5.41
C ALA A 11 1.91 53.93 4.29
N ASN A 12 2.63 53.29 3.37
CA ASN A 12 2.07 52.51 2.26
C ASN A 12 1.23 51.34 2.81
N PRO A 13 -0.10 51.28 2.55
CA PRO A 13 -0.96 50.20 3.07
C PRO A 13 -0.73 48.85 2.37
N ARG A 14 0.13 48.78 1.35
CA ARG A 14 0.39 47.59 0.57
C ARG A 14 1.14 46.48 1.32
N TRP A 15 1.88 46.79 2.39
CA TRP A 15 2.66 45.80 3.13
C TRP A 15 1.81 44.99 4.14
N ARG A 16 0.62 45.42 4.46
CA ARG A 16 -0.31 44.68 5.33
C ARG A 16 -1.03 43.53 4.61
N ILE A 17 -1.04 43.50 3.29
CA ILE A 17 -1.72 42.47 2.47
C ILE A 17 -0.85 41.21 2.30
N PHE A 18 0.49 41.36 2.33
CA PHE A 18 1.42 40.24 2.18
C PHE A 18 1.30 39.17 3.28
N PRO A 19 1.23 39.47 4.60
CA PRO A 19 1.13 38.44 5.62
C PRO A 19 -0.22 37.72 5.60
N VAL A 20 -1.31 38.37 5.22
CA VAL A 20 -2.65 37.78 5.15
C VAL A 20 -2.71 36.77 3.98
N GLY A 21 -2.15 37.09 2.80
CA GLY A 21 -2.09 36.21 1.65
C GLY A 21 -1.25 34.97 1.93
N LEU A 22 -0.08 35.12 2.56
CA LEU A 22 0.81 34.01 2.91
C LEU A 22 0.17 33.07 3.93
N THR A 23 -0.53 33.61 4.93
CA THR A 23 -1.23 32.81 5.94
C THR A 23 -2.36 31.99 5.32
N LEU A 24 -3.09 32.56 4.36
CA LEU A 24 -4.20 31.89 3.66
C LEU A 24 -3.68 30.74 2.77
N VAL A 25 -2.57 30.95 2.04
CA VAL A 25 -1.93 29.91 1.23
C VAL A 25 -1.41 28.77 2.10
N LEU A 26 -0.80 29.06 3.25
CA LEU A 26 -0.32 28.03 4.19
C LEU A 26 -1.47 27.24 4.83
N LEU A 27 -2.60 27.90 5.12
CA LEU A 27 -3.81 27.23 5.61
C LEU A 27 -4.41 26.29 4.55
N PHE A 28 -4.51 26.74 3.31
CA PHE A 28 -5.01 25.87 2.22
C PHE A 28 -4.04 24.72 1.90
N ALA A 29 -2.73 24.97 1.89
CA ALA A 29 -1.73 23.90 1.70
C ALA A 29 -1.75 22.89 2.85
N GLY A 30 -1.88 23.35 4.10
CA GLY A 30 -1.99 22.49 5.29
C GLY A 30 -3.26 21.65 5.29
N THR A 31 -4.40 22.26 4.95
CA THR A 31 -5.69 21.55 4.87
C THR A 31 -5.72 20.56 3.71
N GLY A 32 -5.16 20.94 2.56
CA GLY A 32 -5.04 20.03 1.41
C GLY A 32 -4.15 18.83 1.71
N LEU A 33 -3.02 19.03 2.40
CA LEU A 33 -2.13 17.92 2.80
C LEU A 33 -2.76 17.01 3.86
N PHE A 34 -3.61 17.57 4.74
CA PHE A 34 -4.36 16.80 5.74
C PHE A 34 -5.48 15.96 5.11
N LEU A 35 -6.15 16.48 4.07
CA LEU A 35 -7.19 15.76 3.33
C LEU A 35 -6.62 14.68 2.40
N ILE A 36 -5.38 14.86 1.92
CA ILE A 36 -4.68 13.84 1.11
C ILE A 36 -4.11 12.72 1.98
N ARG A 37 -3.79 12.99 3.24
CA ARG A 37 -3.59 11.97 4.27
C ARG A 37 -4.96 11.45 4.70
N GLY A 38 -5.65 10.77 3.78
CA GLY A 38 -6.84 10.02 4.15
C GLY A 38 -6.49 9.14 5.34
N ASP A 39 -7.24 9.30 6.44
CA ASP A 39 -7.20 8.42 7.60
C ASP A 39 -7.38 6.97 7.12
N ARG A 40 -6.26 6.33 6.78
CA ARG A 40 -6.25 4.88 6.79
C ARG A 40 -6.45 4.50 8.24
N ALA A 41 -7.67 4.13 8.60
CA ALA A 41 -7.94 3.52 9.89
C ALA A 41 -6.84 2.49 10.15
N PRO A 42 -6.24 2.46 11.37
CA PRO A 42 -5.21 1.48 11.69
C PRO A 42 -5.74 0.10 11.33
N GLU A 43 -5.09 -0.56 10.35
CA GLU A 43 -5.53 -1.89 9.95
C GLU A 43 -5.39 -2.82 11.16
N PRO A 44 -6.45 -3.59 11.48
CA PRO A 44 -6.40 -4.53 12.57
C PRO A 44 -5.18 -5.44 12.41
N THR A 45 -4.35 -5.52 13.42
CA THR A 45 -3.15 -6.37 13.44
C THR A 45 -3.52 -7.86 13.55
N ALA A 46 -4.74 -8.15 14.02
CA ALA A 46 -5.26 -9.51 14.14
C ALA A 46 -5.97 -9.94 12.84
N PRO A 47 -5.74 -11.18 12.37
CA PRO A 47 -6.48 -11.75 11.25
C PRO A 47 -7.98 -11.79 11.55
N ASP A 48 -8.80 -11.59 10.52
CA ASP A 48 -10.24 -11.79 10.67
C ASP A 48 -10.61 -13.28 10.81
N ALA A 49 -11.83 -13.55 11.27
CA ALA A 49 -12.28 -14.91 11.54
C ALA A 49 -12.29 -15.82 10.28
N TYR A 50 -12.46 -15.24 9.09
CA TYR A 50 -12.46 -16.00 7.85
C TYR A 50 -11.06 -16.21 7.26
N ALA A 51 -10.06 -15.47 7.73
CA ALA A 51 -8.68 -15.56 7.23
C ALA A 51 -8.11 -16.99 7.34
N SER A 52 -8.44 -17.72 8.40
CA SER A 52 -8.02 -19.11 8.62
C SER A 52 -8.62 -20.12 7.61
N ARG A 53 -9.64 -19.73 6.86
CA ARG A 53 -10.27 -20.54 5.81
C ARG A 53 -9.56 -20.42 4.46
N LEU A 54 -8.67 -19.44 4.29
CA LEU A 54 -7.80 -19.34 3.11
C LEU A 54 -6.48 -20.03 3.39
N GLN A 55 -6.24 -21.12 2.68
CA GLN A 55 -4.99 -21.88 2.75
C GLN A 55 -4.08 -21.44 1.61
N ILE A 56 -2.84 -21.12 1.93
CA ILE A 56 -1.84 -20.68 0.96
C ILE A 56 -0.71 -21.71 0.93
N SER A 57 -0.31 -22.16 -0.27
CA SER A 57 0.69 -23.20 -0.50
C SER A 57 1.49 -22.98 -1.78
N ASP A 58 2.45 -23.86 -2.06
CA ASP A 58 3.17 -23.99 -3.33
C ASP A 58 3.90 -22.70 -3.77
N PHE A 59 4.64 -22.10 -2.85
CA PHE A 59 5.34 -20.85 -3.09
C PHE A 59 6.48 -20.97 -4.11
N LYS A 60 6.53 -20.02 -5.03
CA LYS A 60 7.64 -19.77 -5.95
C LYS A 60 8.05 -18.30 -5.85
N LEU A 61 9.36 -18.06 -5.81
CA LEU A 61 9.92 -16.72 -5.90
C LEU A 61 10.53 -16.51 -7.27
N SER A 62 10.26 -15.34 -7.84
CA SER A 62 10.94 -14.86 -9.05
C SER A 62 11.24 -13.36 -8.91
N ARG A 63 12.22 -12.89 -9.68
CA ARG A 63 12.60 -11.49 -9.74
C ARG A 63 12.62 -11.01 -11.17
N ALA A 64 12.20 -9.79 -11.37
CA ALA A 64 12.32 -9.12 -12.65
C ALA A 64 12.77 -7.68 -12.43
N GLU A 65 13.50 -7.15 -13.39
CA GLU A 65 13.81 -5.75 -13.46
C GLU A 65 12.69 -5.02 -14.20
N ASN A 66 12.20 -3.92 -13.65
CA ASN A 66 11.19 -3.10 -14.31
C ASN A 66 11.83 -2.16 -15.34
N LEU A 67 11.00 -1.49 -16.15
CA LEU A 67 11.45 -0.61 -17.25
C LEU A 67 12.28 0.60 -16.79
N VAL A 68 12.30 0.92 -15.50
CA VAL A 68 13.07 2.03 -14.92
C VAL A 68 14.26 1.54 -14.09
N GLY A 69 14.64 0.25 -14.20
CA GLY A 69 15.82 -0.33 -13.53
C GLY A 69 15.57 -0.71 -12.07
N GLY A 70 14.31 -0.75 -11.62
CA GLY A 70 13.96 -1.22 -10.28
C GLY A 70 13.73 -2.73 -10.25
N GLU A 71 14.21 -3.40 -9.20
CA GLU A 71 13.94 -4.82 -8.98
C GLU A 71 12.55 -5.02 -8.37
N VAL A 72 11.78 -5.94 -8.94
CA VAL A 72 10.48 -6.41 -8.42
C VAL A 72 10.59 -7.88 -8.07
N THR A 73 10.26 -8.21 -6.84
CA THR A 73 10.16 -9.60 -6.38
C THR A 73 8.71 -10.05 -6.47
N TYR A 74 8.48 -11.12 -7.21
CA TYR A 74 7.19 -11.78 -7.31
C TYR A 74 7.16 -13.02 -6.42
N ILE A 75 6.06 -13.19 -5.71
CA ILE A 75 5.75 -14.41 -4.95
C ILE A 75 4.48 -14.98 -5.55
N GLU A 76 4.60 -16.12 -6.15
CA GLU A 76 3.49 -16.89 -6.72
C GLU A 76 3.18 -18.08 -5.82
N GLY A 77 1.94 -18.53 -5.87
CA GLY A 77 1.54 -19.70 -5.11
C GLY A 77 0.10 -20.09 -5.40
N LYS A 78 -0.40 -21.02 -4.61
CA LYS A 78 -1.77 -21.49 -4.68
C LYS A 78 -2.56 -21.04 -3.47
N VAL A 79 -3.74 -20.45 -3.68
CA VAL A 79 -4.70 -20.14 -2.65
C VAL A 79 -5.91 -21.04 -2.77
N THR A 80 -6.37 -21.62 -1.66
CA THR A 80 -7.53 -22.50 -1.59
C THR A 80 -8.53 -21.92 -0.58
N ASN A 81 -9.77 -21.78 -0.99
CA ASN A 81 -10.87 -21.40 -0.11
C ASN A 81 -11.48 -22.65 0.54
N ALA A 82 -11.04 -22.98 1.75
CA ALA A 82 -11.58 -24.09 2.54
C ALA A 82 -12.81 -23.70 3.36
N GLY A 83 -13.38 -22.52 3.13
CA GLY A 83 -14.58 -22.04 3.80
C GLY A 83 -15.85 -22.24 2.99
N ASP A 84 -16.92 -21.68 3.46
CA ASP A 84 -18.30 -21.84 2.95
C ASP A 84 -18.83 -20.61 2.19
N LYS A 85 -18.06 -19.52 2.11
CA LYS A 85 -18.44 -18.28 1.43
C LYS A 85 -17.55 -18.01 0.24
N THR A 86 -18.07 -17.30 -0.76
CA THR A 86 -17.25 -16.86 -1.89
C THR A 86 -16.35 -15.70 -1.48
N VAL A 87 -15.04 -15.84 -1.67
CA VAL A 87 -14.06 -14.80 -1.40
C VAL A 87 -13.99 -13.82 -2.55
N THR A 88 -14.06 -12.53 -2.23
CA THR A 88 -14.03 -11.41 -3.19
C THR A 88 -12.84 -10.46 -3.01
N ALA A 89 -12.13 -10.56 -1.88
CA ALA A 89 -10.85 -9.88 -1.65
C ALA A 89 -10.08 -10.62 -0.55
N ALA A 90 -8.75 -10.59 -0.63
CA ALA A 90 -7.88 -11.08 0.43
C ALA A 90 -6.65 -10.18 0.57
N ARG A 91 -6.35 -9.75 1.80
CA ARG A 91 -5.14 -9.01 2.14
C ARG A 91 -4.23 -9.87 3.00
N VAL A 92 -2.95 -9.88 2.65
CA VAL A 92 -1.92 -10.66 3.33
C VAL A 92 -0.84 -9.77 3.90
N GLU A 93 -0.12 -10.30 4.89
CA GLU A 93 1.14 -9.76 5.38
C GLU A 93 2.25 -10.73 5.03
N ALA A 94 3.27 -10.25 4.33
CA ALA A 94 4.50 -10.97 4.05
C ALA A 94 5.56 -10.54 5.07
N THR A 95 6.17 -11.50 5.77
CA THR A 95 7.28 -11.26 6.68
C THR A 95 8.57 -11.78 6.07
N PHE A 96 9.50 -10.87 5.82
CA PHE A 96 10.83 -11.15 5.28
C PHE A 96 11.83 -11.25 6.43
N TRP A 97 12.66 -12.30 6.43
CA TRP A 97 13.60 -12.59 7.50
C TRP A 97 15.04 -12.31 7.08
N ASN A 98 15.89 -11.90 8.02
CA ASN A 98 17.32 -11.78 7.80
C ASN A 98 18.05 -13.11 8.09
N SER A 99 19.37 -13.13 7.90
CA SER A 99 20.19 -14.33 8.15
C SER A 99 20.29 -14.73 9.64
N MET A 100 19.86 -13.85 10.56
CA MET A 100 19.81 -14.11 11.99
C MET A 100 18.43 -14.54 12.50
N ASN A 101 17.49 -14.82 11.57
CA ASN A 101 16.08 -15.08 11.87
C ASN A 101 15.35 -13.94 12.59
N GLU A 102 15.76 -12.71 12.34
CA GLU A 102 15.04 -11.53 12.77
C GLU A 102 14.19 -10.98 11.62
N VAL A 103 13.14 -10.24 11.96
CA VAL A 103 12.29 -9.61 10.95
C VAL A 103 13.06 -8.48 10.25
N ALA A 104 13.39 -8.66 8.98
CA ALA A 104 14.00 -7.63 8.16
C ALA A 104 12.96 -6.60 7.67
N GLN A 105 11.75 -7.09 7.31
CA GLN A 105 10.67 -6.26 6.80
C GLN A 105 9.33 -6.98 6.92
N LYS A 106 8.25 -6.19 7.08
CA LYS A 106 6.86 -6.65 6.93
C LYS A 106 6.16 -5.78 5.89
N GLU A 107 5.53 -6.42 4.94
CA GLU A 107 4.76 -5.77 3.90
C GLU A 107 3.35 -6.32 3.82
N ARG A 108 2.39 -5.44 3.54
CA ARG A 108 0.99 -5.82 3.32
C ARG A 108 0.62 -5.62 1.88
N ALA A 109 0.03 -6.63 1.29
CA ALA A 109 -0.38 -6.60 -0.11
C ALA A 109 -1.76 -7.24 -0.29
N ASP A 110 -2.49 -6.78 -1.31
CA ASP A 110 -3.68 -7.46 -1.77
C ASP A 110 -3.28 -8.64 -2.65
N LEU A 111 -3.85 -9.78 -2.36
CA LEU A 111 -3.59 -11.02 -3.08
C LEU A 111 -4.30 -10.94 -4.44
N ARG A 112 -3.55 -11.13 -5.53
CA ARG A 112 -4.07 -11.12 -6.89
C ARG A 112 -4.16 -12.53 -7.44
N ILE A 113 -5.21 -12.83 -8.17
CA ILE A 113 -5.41 -14.13 -8.83
C ILE A 113 -4.76 -14.11 -10.20
N LEU A 114 -3.95 -15.13 -10.49
CA LEU A 114 -3.41 -15.36 -11.83
C LEU A 114 -4.50 -16.02 -12.70
N LYS A 115 -4.91 -15.29 -13.72
CA LYS A 115 -5.90 -15.77 -14.69
C LYS A 115 -5.25 -15.95 -16.05
N LYS A 116 -5.41 -17.14 -16.62
CA LYS A 116 -4.95 -17.42 -17.98
C LYS A 116 -5.81 -16.65 -19.00
N ASN A 117 -5.14 -15.84 -19.81
CA ASN A 117 -5.74 -15.11 -20.91
C ASN A 117 -4.97 -15.48 -22.20
N GLY A 118 -5.35 -16.59 -22.81
CA GLY A 118 -4.63 -17.16 -23.95
C GLY A 118 -3.26 -17.70 -23.55
N VAL A 119 -2.19 -17.09 -24.09
CA VAL A 119 -0.79 -17.49 -23.83
C VAL A 119 -0.22 -16.78 -22.59
N TYR A 120 -0.86 -15.71 -22.14
CA TYR A 120 -0.39 -14.89 -21.02
C TYR A 120 -1.19 -15.16 -19.75
N GLU A 121 -0.56 -14.92 -18.60
CA GLU A 121 -1.20 -14.94 -17.29
C GLU A 121 -1.27 -13.50 -16.77
N ASP A 122 -2.47 -13.05 -16.42
CA ASP A 122 -2.72 -11.72 -15.90
C ASP A 122 -3.05 -11.80 -14.39
N ALA A 123 -2.37 -10.98 -13.59
CA ALA A 123 -2.68 -10.85 -12.17
C ALA A 123 -3.88 -9.91 -11.99
N VAL A 124 -5.05 -10.47 -11.68
CA VAL A 124 -6.31 -9.74 -11.51
C VAL A 124 -6.73 -9.70 -10.05
N GLU A 125 -7.54 -8.71 -9.69
CA GLU A 125 -8.13 -8.65 -8.35
C GLU A 125 -9.15 -9.77 -8.13
N PHE A 126 -9.32 -10.20 -6.89
CA PHE A 126 -10.33 -11.19 -6.51
C PHE A 126 -11.75 -10.82 -6.95
N ALA A 127 -12.08 -9.52 -6.95
CA ALA A 127 -13.39 -9.05 -7.41
C ALA A 127 -13.68 -9.47 -8.85
N THR A 128 -12.65 -9.55 -9.71
CA THR A 128 -12.74 -10.00 -11.10
C THR A 128 -12.71 -11.52 -11.24
N ALA A 129 -12.09 -12.23 -10.29
CA ALA A 129 -12.00 -13.68 -10.23
C ALA A 129 -12.31 -14.19 -8.82
N PRO A 130 -13.58 -14.10 -8.36
CA PRO A 130 -13.97 -14.55 -7.02
C PRO A 130 -13.72 -16.05 -6.84
N LEU A 131 -13.29 -16.44 -5.64
CA LEU A 131 -12.97 -17.82 -5.30
C LEU A 131 -14.12 -18.44 -4.52
N ALA A 132 -14.87 -19.32 -5.16
CA ALA A 132 -16.00 -20.02 -4.54
C ALA A 132 -15.51 -21.03 -3.46
N PRO A 133 -16.42 -21.50 -2.58
CA PRO A 133 -16.10 -22.57 -1.63
C PRO A 133 -15.47 -23.80 -2.28
N GLY A 134 -14.40 -24.30 -1.68
CA GLY A 134 -13.65 -25.46 -2.16
C GLY A 134 -12.77 -25.22 -3.38
N GLN A 135 -12.81 -24.04 -3.99
CA GLN A 135 -11.98 -23.71 -5.15
C GLN A 135 -10.56 -23.33 -4.77
N SER A 136 -9.65 -23.58 -5.70
CA SER A 136 -8.25 -23.14 -5.65
C SER A 136 -7.91 -22.32 -6.89
N ALA A 137 -7.00 -21.37 -6.72
CA ALA A 137 -6.46 -20.58 -7.82
C ALA A 137 -4.96 -20.29 -7.60
N GLN A 138 -4.25 -20.01 -8.66
CA GLN A 138 -2.90 -19.45 -8.56
C GLN A 138 -3.00 -17.97 -8.21
N PHE A 139 -2.07 -17.50 -7.39
CA PHE A 139 -2.01 -16.10 -6.99
C PHE A 139 -0.62 -15.52 -7.23
N GLN A 140 -0.54 -14.20 -7.26
CA GLN A 140 0.72 -13.44 -7.32
C GLN A 140 0.68 -12.28 -6.32
N LEU A 141 1.82 -12.06 -5.67
CA LEU A 141 2.16 -10.85 -4.91
C LEU A 141 3.37 -10.21 -5.59
N ALA A 142 3.44 -8.89 -5.62
CA ALA A 142 4.56 -8.13 -6.16
C ALA A 142 5.07 -7.14 -5.12
N PHE A 143 6.39 -7.11 -4.91
CA PHE A 143 7.08 -6.24 -3.96
C PHE A 143 8.22 -5.52 -4.66
N GLU A 144 8.17 -4.20 -4.71
CA GLU A 144 9.17 -3.37 -5.42
C GLU A 144 10.37 -2.99 -4.55
N HIS A 145 10.20 -2.94 -3.23
CA HIS A 145 11.25 -2.49 -2.31
C HIS A 145 11.35 -3.44 -1.13
N ILE A 146 12.22 -4.42 -1.25
CA ILE A 146 12.54 -5.32 -0.14
C ILE A 146 13.87 -4.90 0.49
N SER A 147 13.94 -4.96 1.84
CA SER A 147 15.13 -4.65 2.59
C SER A 147 16.35 -5.44 2.10
N ALA A 148 17.48 -4.77 1.94
CA ALA A 148 18.76 -5.42 1.62
C ALA A 148 19.21 -6.44 2.69
N GLN A 149 18.61 -6.40 3.88
CA GLN A 149 18.88 -7.36 4.96
C GLN A 149 18.14 -8.68 4.78
N TRP A 150 17.18 -8.78 3.85
CA TRP A 150 16.46 -10.02 3.59
C TRP A 150 17.40 -11.12 3.12
N ASN A 151 17.31 -12.30 3.74
CA ASN A 151 18.13 -13.48 3.44
C ASN A 151 17.74 -14.21 2.14
N GLN A 152 16.78 -13.65 1.38
CA GLN A 152 16.26 -14.17 0.11
C GLN A 152 15.52 -15.52 0.21
N SER A 153 15.22 -16.00 1.41
CA SER A 153 14.37 -17.17 1.61
C SER A 153 12.89 -16.82 1.37
N ALA A 154 12.05 -17.83 1.17
CA ALA A 154 10.61 -17.63 1.06
C ALA A 154 10.07 -16.91 2.31
N PRO A 155 9.37 -15.76 2.15
CA PRO A 155 8.78 -15.07 3.29
C PRO A 155 7.61 -15.85 3.87
N GLU A 156 7.32 -15.60 5.14
CA GLU A 156 6.10 -16.07 5.76
C GLU A 156 4.92 -15.23 5.27
N ILE A 157 3.89 -15.87 4.72
CA ILE A 157 2.68 -15.19 4.24
C ILE A 157 1.52 -15.53 5.18
N ARG A 158 0.92 -14.49 5.75
CA ARG A 158 -0.24 -14.61 6.63
C ARG A 158 -1.42 -13.82 6.08
N VAL A 159 -2.58 -14.46 5.96
CA VAL A 159 -3.82 -13.78 5.57
C VAL A 159 -4.30 -12.94 6.75
N LEU A 160 -4.53 -11.64 6.51
CA LEU A 160 -5.00 -10.70 7.52
C LEU A 160 -6.49 -10.44 7.42
N ARG A 161 -6.98 -10.22 6.20
CA ARG A 161 -8.36 -9.82 5.95
C ARG A 161 -8.92 -10.51 4.72
N VAL A 162 -10.19 -10.89 4.80
CA VAL A 162 -10.92 -11.54 3.71
C VAL A 162 -12.30 -10.90 3.57
N ALA A 163 -12.61 -10.42 2.38
CA ALA A 163 -13.99 -10.04 2.05
C ALA A 163 -14.71 -11.22 1.41
N THR A 164 -15.94 -11.47 1.82
CA THR A 164 -16.80 -12.56 1.32
C THR A 164 -18.17 -12.04 0.92
N LYS A 165 -18.85 -12.81 0.09
CA LYS A 165 -20.27 -12.63 -0.28
C LYS A 165 -21.02 -13.94 -0.15
#